data_6630e9111bff30cf085db6aac6900a07
#
_entry.id   6630e9111bff30cf085db6aac6900a07
#
_cell.length_a   1.000
_cell.length_b   1.000
_cell.length_c   1.000
_cell.angle_alpha   90.00
_cell.angle_beta   90.00
_cell.angle_gamma   90.00
#
_symmetry.space_group_name_H-M   'P 1'
#
loop_
_entity.id
_entity.type
_entity.pdbx_description
1 polymer ?
#
loop_
_entity_poly.entity_id
_entity_poly.type
_entity_poly.pdbx_seq_one_letter_code
_entity_poly.pdbx_strand_id
1 'polypeptide(L)'
;YTIMWQSAPASSGPWSDISGTSGSQAYQPGPLSATTYFRRTITSSTSKQASSNVVCVTVVTTSPGSISGNQKIEKGTQPTVLSNSTSPSFSGGDYSLSWESAASASGPWTKIAGATGSSYQPGALTATAWFRRVTTSATKTVYSNTVCVTVVATSPGSISGDQKIEPSTTPAILQSVTDPSATDGSGTVSWESSLNGDQWSTIAGTTGQMSYQPGSLAQSTWFRRVFRSSTKTVYSNSVWVETVATTPGSIDGNQTIEISTQPRLLQNVSLANTVAATHSYFWQSAPASSGPWQTISGAAETSYQPGALTATTYFRRGVTTPGTTVYSNIACVTVVTTSP
;
A
#
# COMPACT_ATOMS: atom_id res chain seq x y z
N TYR A 1 65.02 -12.65 -56.36
CA TYR A 1 64.62 -11.99 -55.14
C TYR A 1 63.48 -12.76 -54.45
N THR A 2 63.43 -12.70 -53.10
CA THR A 2 62.39 -13.27 -52.29
C THR A 2 61.57 -12.13 -51.62
N ILE A 3 60.23 -12.22 -51.69
CA ILE A 3 59.34 -11.30 -51.00
C ILE A 3 58.88 -11.97 -49.69
N MET A 4 58.81 -11.19 -48.58
CA MET A 4 58.32 -11.63 -47.31
C MET A 4 57.52 -10.49 -46.61
N TRP A 5 56.42 -10.80 -45.98
CA TRP A 5 55.71 -9.84 -45.12
C TRP A 5 56.15 -9.99 -43.66
N GLN A 6 56.26 -8.87 -43.01
CA GLN A 6 56.63 -8.78 -41.60
C GLN A 6 55.61 -8.01 -40.81
N SER A 7 55.43 -8.39 -39.56
CA SER A 7 54.59 -7.66 -38.57
C SER A 7 55.40 -7.24 -37.38
N ALA A 8 54.96 -6.15 -36.71
CA ALA A 8 55.57 -5.63 -35.50
C ALA A 8 54.54 -4.95 -34.61
N PRO A 9 54.77 -4.88 -33.28
CA PRO A 9 53.90 -4.15 -32.34
C PRO A 9 54.10 -2.63 -32.40
N ALA A 10 55.20 -2.16 -33.00
CA ALA A 10 55.50 -0.74 -33.16
C ALA A 10 56.10 -0.46 -34.56
N SER A 11 56.01 0.80 -35.02
CA SER A 11 56.53 1.20 -36.33
C SER A 11 58.06 1.03 -36.47
N SER A 12 58.76 1.03 -35.33
CA SER A 12 60.19 0.80 -35.27
C SER A 12 60.62 -0.67 -35.18
N GLY A 13 59.63 -1.62 -35.01
CA GLY A 13 59.88 -3.03 -34.74
C GLY A 13 59.74 -3.37 -33.25
N PRO A 14 60.24 -4.53 -32.80
CA PRO A 14 60.95 -5.55 -33.60
C PRO A 14 60.02 -6.19 -34.66
N TRP A 15 60.62 -6.46 -35.85
CA TRP A 15 59.90 -7.04 -36.99
C TRP A 15 60.06 -8.55 -37.01
N SER A 16 58.96 -9.27 -37.18
CA SER A 16 58.92 -10.72 -37.31
C SER A 16 58.33 -11.11 -38.67
N ASP A 17 58.93 -12.10 -39.34
CA ASP A 17 58.41 -12.63 -40.58
C ASP A 17 57.07 -13.35 -40.39
N ILE A 18 56.17 -13.15 -41.31
CA ILE A 18 54.87 -13.80 -41.31
C ILE A 18 54.94 -15.06 -42.16
N SER A 19 54.81 -16.22 -41.52
CA SER A 19 54.88 -17.54 -42.18
C SER A 19 53.86 -17.63 -43.31
N GLY A 20 54.30 -18.29 -44.43
CA GLY A 20 53.40 -18.53 -45.58
C GLY A 20 53.24 -17.32 -46.52
N THR A 21 53.97 -16.20 -46.30
CA THR A 21 53.87 -15.00 -47.17
C THR A 21 55.00 -14.88 -48.19
N SER A 22 55.82 -15.91 -48.27
CA SER A 22 56.95 -15.93 -49.24
C SER A 22 56.45 -15.80 -50.69
N GLY A 23 56.99 -14.83 -51.45
CA GLY A 23 56.57 -14.53 -52.80
C GLY A 23 55.31 -13.72 -52.98
N SER A 24 54.54 -13.47 -51.88
CA SER A 24 53.27 -12.80 -51.94
C SER A 24 53.37 -11.28 -52.07
N GLN A 25 52.79 -10.72 -53.14
CA GLN A 25 52.76 -9.27 -53.37
C GLN A 25 51.75 -8.56 -52.50
N ALA A 26 50.66 -9.28 -52.05
CA ALA A 26 49.63 -8.79 -51.13
C ALA A 26 49.50 -9.73 -49.94
N TYR A 27 49.06 -9.17 -48.78
CA TYR A 27 48.83 -9.94 -47.59
C TYR A 27 47.51 -9.45 -46.91
N GLN A 28 46.66 -10.38 -46.54
CA GLN A 28 45.45 -10.15 -45.78
C GLN A 28 45.68 -10.65 -44.34
N PRO A 29 45.84 -9.75 -43.36
CA PRO A 29 45.92 -10.19 -41.96
C PRO A 29 44.65 -10.89 -41.51
N GLY A 30 44.78 -11.87 -40.63
CA GLY A 30 43.69 -12.43 -39.86
C GLY A 30 43.20 -11.45 -38.78
N PRO A 31 42.24 -11.87 -37.93
CA PRO A 31 41.75 -11.05 -36.83
C PRO A 31 42.92 -10.60 -35.91
N LEU A 32 42.96 -9.29 -35.63
CA LEU A 32 44.00 -8.68 -34.74
C LEU A 32 43.42 -8.36 -33.39
N SER A 33 44.15 -8.66 -32.33
CA SER A 33 43.79 -8.34 -30.94
C SER A 33 44.51 -7.06 -30.42
N ALA A 34 45.53 -6.58 -31.17
CA ALA A 34 46.26 -5.36 -30.84
C ALA A 34 46.69 -4.63 -32.14
N THR A 35 46.90 -3.31 -32.02
CA THR A 35 47.43 -2.49 -33.13
C THR A 35 48.72 -3.12 -33.64
N THR A 36 48.79 -3.35 -34.94
CA THR A 36 49.89 -4.07 -35.59
C THR A 36 50.34 -3.31 -36.81
N TYR A 37 51.65 -3.25 -36.96
CA TYR A 37 52.33 -2.64 -38.09
C TYR A 37 52.81 -3.71 -39.03
N PHE A 38 52.72 -3.45 -40.33
CA PHE A 38 53.06 -4.38 -41.41
C PHE A 38 54.00 -3.69 -42.39
N ARG A 39 55.00 -4.45 -42.91
CA ARG A 39 55.83 -4.06 -44.05
C ARG A 39 56.10 -5.26 -44.89
N ARG A 40 56.47 -5.02 -46.11
CA ARG A 40 56.97 -6.02 -47.03
C ARG A 40 58.49 -5.86 -47.20
N THR A 41 59.21 -6.93 -47.12
CA THR A 41 60.67 -6.96 -47.41
C THR A 41 60.93 -7.70 -48.73
N ILE A 42 61.93 -7.27 -49.39
CA ILE A 42 62.52 -7.91 -50.59
C ILE A 42 63.99 -8.22 -50.31
N THR A 43 64.40 -9.49 -50.47
CA THR A 43 65.74 -9.95 -50.33
C THR A 43 66.27 -10.37 -51.71
N SER A 44 67.41 -9.77 -52.14
CA SER A 44 68.01 -10.13 -53.42
C SER A 44 68.77 -11.46 -53.31
N SER A 45 69.22 -12.01 -54.44
CA SER A 45 70.07 -13.21 -54.53
C SER A 45 71.44 -13.00 -53.87
N THR A 46 71.87 -11.73 -53.66
CA THR A 46 73.05 -11.34 -52.95
C THR A 46 72.85 -10.99 -51.50
N SER A 47 71.71 -11.43 -50.93
CA SER A 47 71.27 -11.21 -49.51
C SER A 47 71.12 -9.74 -49.11
N LYS A 48 71.02 -8.80 -50.04
CA LYS A 48 70.68 -7.40 -49.73
C LYS A 48 69.17 -7.32 -49.52
N GLN A 49 68.76 -6.66 -48.43
CA GLN A 49 67.33 -6.50 -48.06
C GLN A 49 66.86 -5.04 -48.20
N ALA A 50 65.69 -4.82 -48.71
CA ALA A 50 65.01 -3.53 -48.73
C ALA A 50 63.57 -3.73 -48.20
N SER A 51 63.01 -2.72 -47.49
CA SER A 51 61.69 -2.73 -46.93
C SER A 51 60.78 -1.71 -47.61
N SER A 52 59.53 -2.02 -47.75
CA SER A 52 58.48 -1.05 -48.13
C SER A 52 58.20 0.00 -47.03
N ASN A 53 57.35 0.95 -47.32
CA ASN A 53 56.69 1.74 -46.30
C ASN A 53 55.98 0.83 -45.29
N VAL A 54 55.76 1.37 -44.09
CA VAL A 54 54.99 0.71 -43.01
C VAL A 54 53.51 1.06 -43.10
N VAL A 55 52.67 0.06 -42.97
CA VAL A 55 51.21 0.19 -42.86
C VAL A 55 50.79 -0.19 -41.49
N CYS A 56 49.92 0.65 -40.84
CA CYS A 56 49.42 0.40 -39.51
C CYS A 56 47.94 -0.04 -39.59
N VAL A 57 47.62 -1.13 -38.93
CA VAL A 57 46.25 -1.54 -38.65
C VAL A 57 45.97 -1.28 -37.16
N THR A 58 45.24 -0.24 -36.88
CA THR A 58 44.90 0.14 -35.49
C THR A 58 43.74 -0.67 -34.99
N VAL A 59 43.93 -1.37 -33.89
CA VAL A 59 42.86 -2.05 -33.17
C VAL A 59 42.32 -1.11 -32.07
N VAL A 60 41.07 -0.82 -32.14
CA VAL A 60 40.37 0.05 -31.17
C VAL A 60 39.37 -0.76 -30.33
N THR A 61 39.21 -0.36 -29.08
CA THR A 61 38.26 -0.97 -28.14
C THR A 61 37.15 0.00 -27.81
N THR A 62 35.93 -0.50 -27.76
CA THR A 62 34.76 0.25 -27.31
C THR A 62 34.20 -0.42 -26.07
N SER A 63 34.11 0.31 -24.98
CA SER A 63 33.42 -0.14 -23.73
C SER A 63 32.11 0.60 -23.55
N PRO A 64 31.02 -0.07 -23.26
CA PRO A 64 29.73 0.60 -23.01
C PRO A 64 29.68 1.24 -21.60
N GLY A 65 30.65 0.90 -20.72
CA GLY A 65 30.52 1.20 -19.30
C GLY A 65 29.33 0.49 -18.66
N SER A 66 28.93 0.95 -17.48
CA SER A 66 27.76 0.41 -16.76
C SER A 66 26.86 1.50 -16.19
N ILE A 67 25.62 1.13 -15.93
CA ILE A 67 24.60 1.99 -15.35
C ILE A 67 23.97 1.32 -14.12
N SER A 68 23.38 2.14 -13.22
CA SER A 68 22.63 1.70 -12.05
C SER A 68 21.31 2.46 -11.94
N GLY A 69 20.42 2.00 -11.06
CA GLY A 69 19.13 2.65 -10.85
C GLY A 69 17.92 1.69 -10.89
N ASN A 70 18.14 0.39 -10.63
CA ASN A 70 17.00 -0.51 -10.36
C ASN A 70 16.19 0.04 -9.18
N GLN A 71 14.90 0.22 -9.38
CA GLN A 71 14.01 0.79 -8.37
C GLN A 71 12.56 0.33 -8.56
N LYS A 72 11.78 0.45 -7.50
CA LYS A 72 10.32 0.32 -7.53
C LYS A 72 9.70 1.68 -7.29
N ILE A 73 8.69 2.01 -8.06
CA ILE A 73 7.96 3.28 -7.96
C ILE A 73 6.46 3.03 -8.01
N GLU A 74 5.68 3.93 -7.45
CA GLU A 74 4.23 3.91 -7.61
C GLU A 74 3.84 4.34 -9.04
N LYS A 75 2.77 3.74 -9.58
CA LYS A 75 2.25 4.05 -10.92
C LYS A 75 1.99 5.56 -11.07
N GLY A 76 2.49 6.11 -12.18
CA GLY A 76 2.33 7.53 -12.50
C GLY A 76 3.35 8.44 -11.81
N THR A 77 4.33 7.93 -11.06
CA THR A 77 5.39 8.72 -10.46
C THR A 77 6.66 8.71 -11.30
N GLN A 78 7.49 9.73 -11.12
CA GLN A 78 8.77 9.84 -11.79
C GLN A 78 9.83 9.04 -11.03
N PRO A 79 10.63 8.19 -11.71
CA PRO A 79 11.76 7.49 -11.10
C PRO A 79 12.86 8.46 -10.67
N THR A 80 13.79 8.01 -9.85
CA THR A 80 15.07 8.70 -9.67
C THR A 80 15.97 8.50 -10.89
N VAL A 81 17.03 9.31 -11.01
CA VAL A 81 17.99 9.26 -12.11
C VAL A 81 18.59 7.87 -12.27
N LEU A 82 18.66 7.37 -13.49
CA LEU A 82 19.46 6.22 -13.88
C LEU A 82 20.90 6.70 -14.03
N SER A 83 21.76 6.25 -13.13
CA SER A 83 23.09 6.83 -12.94
C SER A 83 24.17 6.09 -13.74
N ASN A 84 25.18 6.83 -14.17
CA ASN A 84 26.42 6.28 -14.70
C ASN A 84 27.24 5.64 -13.55
N SER A 85 27.50 4.34 -13.62
CA SER A 85 28.34 3.63 -12.64
C SER A 85 29.79 3.53 -13.12
N THR A 86 29.98 3.16 -14.40
CA THR A 86 31.29 3.25 -15.08
C THR A 86 31.13 3.96 -16.41
N SER A 87 32.02 4.86 -16.72
CA SER A 87 31.97 5.63 -17.97
C SER A 87 32.23 4.74 -19.19
N PRO A 88 31.53 4.96 -20.29
CA PRO A 88 31.87 4.37 -21.57
C PRO A 88 33.20 4.93 -22.07
N SER A 89 33.90 4.19 -22.92
CA SER A 89 35.16 4.61 -23.51
C SER A 89 35.32 4.07 -24.92
N PHE A 90 36.12 4.78 -25.72
CA PHE A 90 36.56 4.38 -27.04
C PHE A 90 38.00 4.80 -27.24
N SER A 91 38.93 3.85 -27.48
CA SER A 91 40.37 4.15 -27.64
C SER A 91 40.73 4.76 -29.00
N GLY A 92 39.79 4.84 -29.93
CA GLY A 92 39.97 5.36 -31.28
C GLY A 92 39.47 6.78 -31.50
N GLY A 93 39.09 7.52 -30.47
CA GLY A 93 38.60 8.89 -30.56
C GLY A 93 37.22 9.11 -29.94
N ASP A 94 36.34 9.82 -30.65
CA ASP A 94 35.02 10.20 -30.14
C ASP A 94 33.98 9.08 -30.22
N TYR A 95 33.00 9.14 -29.33
CA TYR A 95 31.82 8.30 -29.31
C TYR A 95 30.57 9.13 -28.98
N SER A 96 29.42 8.62 -29.36
CA SER A 96 28.11 9.19 -29.00
C SER A 96 27.36 8.29 -28.05
N LEU A 97 26.52 8.90 -27.22
CA LEU A 97 25.64 8.21 -26.29
C LEU A 97 24.18 8.37 -26.72
N SER A 98 23.40 7.34 -26.47
CA SER A 98 21.95 7.39 -26.48
C SER A 98 21.38 6.40 -25.48
N TRP A 99 20.10 6.52 -25.20
CA TRP A 99 19.39 5.62 -24.31
C TRP A 99 18.27 4.93 -25.05
N GLU A 100 17.99 3.72 -24.63
CA GLU A 100 16.88 2.93 -25.12
C GLU A 100 16.04 2.42 -23.96
N SER A 101 14.74 2.26 -24.22
CA SER A 101 13.79 1.64 -23.29
C SER A 101 13.06 0.47 -23.93
N ALA A 102 12.58 -0.45 -23.09
CA ALA A 102 11.79 -1.61 -23.50
C ALA A 102 10.78 -2.00 -22.40
N ALA A 103 9.75 -2.71 -22.79
CA ALA A 103 8.77 -3.29 -21.85
C ALA A 103 9.31 -4.57 -21.16
N SER A 104 10.35 -5.19 -21.70
CA SER A 104 11.01 -6.37 -21.11
C SER A 104 12.53 -6.31 -21.23
N ALA A 105 13.23 -7.12 -20.42
CA ALA A 105 14.69 -7.19 -20.43
C ALA A 105 15.29 -7.62 -21.79
N SER A 106 14.53 -8.37 -22.57
CA SER A 106 14.93 -8.86 -23.90
C SER A 106 14.58 -7.92 -25.05
N GLY A 107 13.87 -6.82 -24.78
CA GLY A 107 13.33 -5.92 -25.81
C GLY A 107 11.92 -6.28 -26.27
N PRO A 108 11.46 -5.76 -27.41
CA PRO A 108 12.21 -4.90 -28.34
C PRO A 108 12.59 -3.55 -27.73
N TRP A 109 13.78 -3.04 -28.11
CA TRP A 109 14.35 -1.80 -27.60
C TRP A 109 14.02 -0.62 -28.51
N THR A 110 13.55 0.48 -27.92
CA THR A 110 13.20 1.71 -28.63
C THR A 110 14.11 2.84 -28.16
N LYS A 111 14.71 3.57 -29.09
CA LYS A 111 15.57 4.72 -28.79
C LYS A 111 14.76 5.85 -28.17
N ILE A 112 15.28 6.44 -27.10
CA ILE A 112 14.68 7.59 -26.42
C ILE A 112 15.23 8.86 -27.06
N ALA A 113 14.35 9.65 -27.68
CA ALA A 113 14.73 10.89 -28.33
C ALA A 113 15.35 11.87 -27.34
N GLY A 114 16.47 12.51 -27.71
CA GLY A 114 17.16 13.53 -26.89
C GLY A 114 17.92 13.00 -25.67
N ALA A 115 17.87 11.71 -25.36
CA ALA A 115 18.59 11.12 -24.24
C ALA A 115 20.03 10.79 -24.66
N THR A 116 20.97 11.74 -24.50
CA THR A 116 22.38 11.63 -24.94
C THR A 116 23.38 11.77 -23.79
N GLY A 117 22.91 11.90 -22.53
CA GLY A 117 23.76 12.03 -21.35
C GLY A 117 24.35 10.70 -20.88
N SER A 118 25.38 10.77 -20.05
CA SER A 118 25.95 9.59 -19.35
C SER A 118 24.97 8.99 -18.34
N SER A 119 24.07 9.81 -17.76
CA SER A 119 22.93 9.44 -16.93
C SER A 119 21.64 9.85 -17.63
N TYR A 120 20.51 9.25 -17.22
CA TYR A 120 19.20 9.55 -17.80
C TYR A 120 18.13 9.67 -16.73
N GLN A 121 17.30 10.71 -16.83
CA GLN A 121 16.13 10.93 -15.98
C GLN A 121 14.86 10.53 -16.75
N PRO A 122 14.25 9.37 -16.46
CA PRO A 122 12.96 9.03 -17.07
C PRO A 122 11.86 9.99 -16.61
N GLY A 123 10.84 10.18 -17.45
CA GLY A 123 9.59 10.80 -17.03
C GLY A 123 8.77 9.88 -16.12
N ALA A 124 7.57 10.34 -15.72
CA ALA A 124 6.64 9.52 -14.96
C ALA A 124 6.25 8.25 -15.73
N LEU A 125 6.25 7.08 -15.04
CA LEU A 125 5.98 5.80 -15.66
C LEU A 125 4.63 5.23 -15.23
N THR A 126 3.88 4.70 -16.18
CA THR A 126 2.60 4.02 -15.93
C THR A 126 2.70 2.49 -16.03
N ALA A 127 3.84 1.98 -16.51
CA ALA A 127 4.15 0.55 -16.62
C ALA A 127 5.64 0.31 -16.37
N THR A 128 5.99 -0.88 -15.90
CA THR A 128 7.39 -1.33 -15.73
C THR A 128 8.17 -1.16 -17.03
N ALA A 129 9.36 -0.58 -16.93
CA ALA A 129 10.23 -0.33 -18.06
C ALA A 129 11.69 -0.70 -17.77
N TRP A 130 12.33 -1.19 -18.80
CA TRP A 130 13.75 -1.52 -18.81
C TRP A 130 14.51 -0.47 -19.62
N PHE A 131 15.72 -0.15 -19.18
CA PHE A 131 16.54 0.87 -19.80
C PHE A 131 17.97 0.37 -19.99
N ARG A 132 18.62 0.81 -21.08
CA ARG A 132 20.04 0.61 -21.31
C ARG A 132 20.64 1.82 -22.01
N ARG A 133 21.92 2.06 -21.77
CA ARG A 133 22.68 3.06 -22.50
C ARG A 133 23.38 2.43 -23.70
N VAL A 134 23.36 3.13 -24.80
CA VAL A 134 24.01 2.75 -26.06
C VAL A 134 25.21 3.64 -26.27
N THR A 135 26.38 3.05 -26.53
CA THR A 135 27.60 3.74 -26.91
C THR A 135 27.91 3.39 -28.36
N THR A 136 27.95 4.39 -29.23
CA THR A 136 28.26 4.24 -30.66
C THR A 136 29.56 4.95 -30.98
N SER A 137 30.52 4.19 -31.43
CA SER A 137 31.80 4.66 -31.95
C SER A 137 31.82 4.57 -33.49
N ALA A 138 32.86 5.04 -34.12
CA ALA A 138 33.06 4.92 -35.57
C ALA A 138 33.06 3.47 -36.09
N THR A 139 33.42 2.52 -35.23
CA THR A 139 33.59 1.10 -35.61
C THR A 139 32.54 0.15 -35.04
N LYS A 140 31.86 0.52 -33.94
CA LYS A 140 30.99 -0.43 -33.22
C LYS A 140 29.95 0.29 -32.36
N THR A 141 28.78 -0.34 -32.25
CA THR A 141 27.76 -0.01 -31.24
C THR A 141 27.75 -1.09 -30.16
N VAL A 142 27.80 -0.66 -28.88
CA VAL A 142 27.80 -1.54 -27.72
C VAL A 142 26.79 -1.03 -26.66
N TYR A 143 26.34 -1.93 -25.80
CA TYR A 143 25.25 -1.68 -24.85
C TYR A 143 25.73 -1.90 -23.41
N SER A 144 25.31 -1.05 -22.51
CA SER A 144 25.52 -1.24 -21.06
C SER A 144 24.73 -2.45 -20.55
N ASN A 145 24.89 -2.76 -19.26
CA ASN A 145 23.88 -3.57 -18.56
C ASN A 145 22.51 -2.89 -18.62
N THR A 146 21.45 -3.66 -18.37
CA THR A 146 20.09 -3.15 -18.26
C THR A 146 19.74 -2.80 -16.84
N VAL A 147 18.89 -1.79 -16.64
CA VAL A 147 18.24 -1.46 -15.36
C VAL A 147 16.73 -1.52 -15.51
N CYS A 148 16.05 -1.95 -14.45
CA CYS A 148 14.60 -2.09 -14.40
C CYS A 148 14.01 -1.05 -13.44
N VAL A 149 13.00 -0.31 -13.91
CA VAL A 149 12.11 0.47 -13.06
C VAL A 149 10.77 -0.26 -12.99
N THR A 150 10.53 -0.92 -11.87
CA THR A 150 9.28 -1.65 -11.63
C THR A 150 8.20 -0.68 -11.20
N VAL A 151 7.10 -0.63 -11.94
CA VAL A 151 5.92 0.18 -11.59
C VAL A 151 4.93 -0.66 -10.81
N VAL A 152 4.58 -0.19 -9.62
CA VAL A 152 3.61 -0.82 -8.72
C VAL A 152 2.34 0.03 -8.70
N ALA A 153 1.19 -0.59 -8.88
CA ALA A 153 -0.11 0.02 -8.66
C ALA A 153 -0.67 -0.53 -7.34
N THR A 154 -0.91 0.36 -6.38
CA THR A 154 -1.39 0.02 -5.04
C THR A 154 -2.85 0.41 -4.90
N SER A 155 -3.70 -0.52 -4.45
CA SER A 155 -5.12 -0.31 -4.13
C SER A 155 -5.37 -0.60 -2.65
N PRO A 156 -6.09 0.27 -1.93
CA PRO A 156 -6.43 0.04 -0.52
C PRO A 156 -7.52 -1.00 -0.31
N GLY A 157 -8.28 -1.34 -1.37
CA GLY A 157 -9.53 -2.06 -1.24
C GLY A 157 -10.59 -1.26 -0.47
N SER A 158 -11.65 -1.92 -0.03
CA SER A 158 -12.76 -1.31 0.71
C SER A 158 -13.27 -2.21 1.82
N ILE A 159 -13.91 -1.60 2.82
CA ILE A 159 -14.50 -2.28 3.98
C ILE A 159 -15.94 -1.83 4.19
N SER A 160 -16.71 -2.63 4.94
CA SER A 160 -18.07 -2.31 5.41
C SER A 160 -18.23 -2.67 6.87
N GLY A 161 -19.30 -2.16 7.50
CA GLY A 161 -19.60 -2.47 8.89
C GLY A 161 -20.08 -1.28 9.72
N ASP A 162 -20.60 -0.22 9.07
CA ASP A 162 -21.31 0.86 9.78
C ASP A 162 -22.46 0.27 10.59
N GLN A 163 -22.50 0.57 11.87
CA GLN A 163 -23.50 0.01 12.77
C GLN A 163 -23.71 0.90 13.99
N LYS A 164 -24.87 0.69 14.64
CA LYS A 164 -25.20 1.29 15.94
C LYS A 164 -25.27 0.18 16.98
N ILE A 165 -24.63 0.41 18.11
CA ILE A 165 -24.58 -0.53 19.22
C ILE A 165 -24.84 0.18 20.55
N GLU A 166 -25.19 -0.55 21.59
CA GLU A 166 -25.19 -0.02 22.95
C GLU A 166 -23.75 0.18 23.46
N PRO A 167 -23.48 1.19 24.31
CA PRO A 167 -22.18 1.35 24.95
C PRO A 167 -21.76 0.05 25.68
N SER A 168 -20.46 -0.22 25.65
CA SER A 168 -19.83 -1.40 26.27
C SER A 168 -20.30 -2.75 25.70
N THR A 169 -20.86 -2.77 24.50
CA THR A 169 -21.15 -4.00 23.75
C THR A 169 -20.14 -4.21 22.63
N THR A 170 -20.06 -5.46 22.16
CA THR A 170 -19.17 -5.85 21.06
C THR A 170 -19.86 -5.66 19.71
N PRO A 171 -19.28 -4.89 18.78
CA PRO A 171 -19.80 -4.72 17.44
C PRO A 171 -19.82 -6.04 16.65
N ALA A 172 -20.56 -6.08 15.55
CA ALA A 172 -20.36 -7.10 14.52
C ALA A 172 -19.02 -6.89 13.82
N ILE A 173 -18.51 -7.94 13.18
CA ILE A 173 -17.24 -7.93 12.45
C ILE A 173 -17.28 -6.90 11.32
N LEU A 174 -16.19 -6.12 11.17
CA LEU A 174 -15.96 -5.22 10.05
C LEU A 174 -15.42 -6.04 8.88
N GLN A 175 -16.15 -6.05 7.76
CA GLN A 175 -15.91 -6.94 6.63
C GLN A 175 -15.01 -6.32 5.56
N SER A 176 -14.14 -7.13 4.96
CA SER A 176 -13.52 -6.79 3.68
C SER A 176 -14.58 -6.89 2.57
N VAL A 177 -14.77 -5.83 1.80
CA VAL A 177 -15.63 -5.82 0.61
C VAL A 177 -14.80 -6.07 -0.64
N THR A 178 -13.68 -5.34 -0.75
CA THR A 178 -12.64 -5.60 -1.75
C THR A 178 -11.30 -5.65 -1.04
N ASP A 179 -10.48 -6.65 -1.38
CA ASP A 179 -9.17 -6.79 -0.78
C ASP A 179 -8.18 -5.75 -1.30
N PRO A 180 -7.25 -5.28 -0.46
CA PRO A 180 -6.16 -4.43 -0.91
C PRO A 180 -5.20 -5.22 -1.78
N SER A 181 -4.51 -4.53 -2.68
CA SER A 181 -3.56 -5.18 -3.58
C SER A 181 -2.42 -4.26 -4.01
N ALA A 182 -1.30 -4.87 -4.35
CA ALA A 182 -0.21 -4.24 -5.08
C ALA A 182 0.20 -5.15 -6.24
N THR A 183 0.45 -4.59 -7.41
CA THR A 183 0.72 -5.38 -8.63
C THR A 183 2.02 -6.18 -8.58
N ASP A 184 2.91 -5.89 -7.65
CA ASP A 184 4.15 -6.65 -7.40
C ASP A 184 3.97 -7.77 -6.35
N GLY A 185 2.75 -8.00 -5.89
CA GLY A 185 2.42 -8.98 -4.86
C GLY A 185 2.87 -8.61 -3.45
N SER A 186 3.44 -7.41 -3.26
CA SER A 186 3.86 -6.94 -1.94
C SER A 186 2.70 -6.38 -1.15
N GLY A 187 2.83 -6.37 0.17
CA GLY A 187 1.97 -5.60 1.04
C GLY A 187 1.60 -6.29 2.33
N THR A 188 1.32 -5.47 3.33
CA THR A 188 0.84 -5.88 4.65
C THR A 188 -0.40 -5.10 5.02
N VAL A 189 -1.35 -5.77 5.66
CA VAL A 189 -2.60 -5.20 6.18
C VAL A 189 -2.46 -4.96 7.67
N SER A 190 -3.05 -3.87 8.15
CA SER A 190 -3.31 -3.60 9.57
C SER A 190 -4.56 -2.74 9.71
N TRP A 191 -5.05 -2.55 10.93
CA TRP A 191 -6.22 -1.73 11.21
C TRP A 191 -5.85 -0.55 12.11
N GLU A 192 -6.59 0.52 11.93
CA GLU A 192 -6.52 1.73 12.76
C GLU A 192 -7.91 2.10 13.26
N SER A 193 -7.95 2.72 14.44
CA SER A 193 -9.15 3.29 15.02
C SER A 193 -8.96 4.76 15.35
N SER A 194 -10.07 5.50 15.42
CA SER A 194 -10.11 6.91 15.75
C SER A 194 -11.41 7.27 16.47
N LEU A 195 -11.36 8.18 17.42
CA LEU A 195 -12.54 8.71 18.10
C LEU A 195 -13.15 9.92 17.37
N ASN A 196 -12.37 10.63 16.58
CA ASN A 196 -12.79 11.86 15.90
C ASN A 196 -12.70 11.80 14.37
N GLY A 197 -12.23 10.68 13.78
CA GLY A 197 -12.05 10.53 12.34
C GLY A 197 -10.79 11.18 11.77
N ASP A 198 -10.05 11.96 12.55
CA ASP A 198 -8.87 12.70 12.11
C ASP A 198 -7.56 12.08 12.64
N GLN A 199 -7.54 11.77 13.94
CA GLN A 199 -6.37 11.17 14.58
C GLN A 199 -6.54 9.66 14.68
N TRP A 200 -5.64 8.93 14.05
CA TRP A 200 -5.70 7.48 13.91
C TRP A 200 -4.61 6.79 14.70
N SER A 201 -4.97 5.73 15.41
CA SER A 201 -4.07 4.88 16.17
C SER A 201 -4.10 3.46 15.64
N THR A 202 -2.92 2.85 15.46
CA THR A 202 -2.80 1.47 15.00
C THR A 202 -3.33 0.51 16.08
N ILE A 203 -4.14 -0.45 15.66
CA ILE A 203 -4.66 -1.51 16.52
C ILE A 203 -3.67 -2.67 16.53
N ALA A 204 -3.09 -2.95 17.69
CA ALA A 204 -2.12 -4.05 17.85
C ALA A 204 -2.73 -5.41 17.50
N GLY A 205 -1.93 -6.31 16.95
CA GLY A 205 -2.34 -7.68 16.62
C GLY A 205 -3.22 -7.84 15.38
N THR A 206 -3.43 -6.75 14.59
CA THR A 206 -4.30 -6.79 13.40
C THR A 206 -3.54 -7.03 12.10
N THR A 207 -2.24 -7.30 12.16
CA THR A 207 -1.42 -7.56 10.98
C THR A 207 -1.93 -8.79 10.21
N GLY A 208 -2.17 -8.62 8.91
CA GLY A 208 -2.66 -9.67 8.01
C GLY A 208 -4.17 -9.90 8.06
N GLN A 209 -4.92 -9.21 8.92
CA GLN A 209 -6.37 -9.38 9.04
C GLN A 209 -7.13 -8.58 7.99
N MET A 210 -7.75 -9.25 7.03
CA MET A 210 -8.56 -8.61 5.99
C MET A 210 -9.86 -8.04 6.54
N SER A 211 -10.52 -8.75 7.47
CA SER A 211 -11.66 -8.31 8.27
C SER A 211 -11.22 -8.16 9.73
N TYR A 212 -11.93 -7.35 10.51
CA TYR A 212 -11.57 -7.09 11.90
C TYR A 212 -12.78 -7.19 12.83
N GLN A 213 -12.62 -7.93 13.93
CA GLN A 213 -13.59 -7.99 15.02
C GLN A 213 -13.16 -7.01 16.12
N PRO A 214 -13.83 -5.85 16.26
CA PRO A 214 -13.55 -4.96 17.39
C PRO A 214 -13.92 -5.62 18.72
N GLY A 215 -13.25 -5.22 19.78
CA GLY A 215 -13.70 -5.52 21.13
C GLY A 215 -14.90 -4.67 21.54
N SER A 216 -15.33 -4.80 22.78
CA SER A 216 -16.39 -3.97 23.36
C SER A 216 -16.04 -2.48 23.30
N LEU A 217 -16.98 -1.63 22.87
CA LEU A 217 -16.79 -0.20 22.69
C LEU A 217 -17.60 0.61 23.72
N ALA A 218 -16.92 1.41 24.53
CA ALA A 218 -17.57 2.34 25.45
C ALA A 218 -18.05 3.63 24.78
N GLN A 219 -17.52 3.96 23.62
CA GLN A 219 -17.83 5.18 22.86
C GLN A 219 -17.69 4.95 21.37
N SER A 220 -18.39 5.79 20.61
CA SER A 220 -18.39 5.76 19.16
C SER A 220 -17.00 5.82 18.57
N THR A 221 -16.69 4.97 17.61
CA THR A 221 -15.33 4.78 17.09
C THR A 221 -15.35 4.59 15.58
N TRP A 222 -14.45 5.28 14.91
CA TRP A 222 -14.13 5.08 13.50
C TRP A 222 -13.08 3.99 13.34
N PHE A 223 -13.17 3.22 12.26
CA PHE A 223 -12.19 2.20 11.88
C PHE A 223 -11.84 2.33 10.40
N ARG A 224 -10.57 2.05 10.08
CA ARG A 224 -10.10 1.91 8.70
C ARG A 224 -9.02 0.84 8.61
N ARG A 225 -8.91 0.26 7.42
CA ARG A 225 -7.84 -0.67 7.10
C ARG A 225 -6.69 0.08 6.44
N VAL A 226 -5.47 -0.26 6.83
CA VAL A 226 -4.23 0.27 6.28
C VAL A 226 -3.58 -0.82 5.45
N PHE A 227 -3.16 -0.48 4.25
CA PHE A 227 -2.36 -1.37 3.40
C PHE A 227 -1.04 -0.69 3.05
N ARG A 228 0.08 -1.36 3.35
CA ARG A 228 1.45 -0.91 3.07
C ARG A 228 2.05 -1.80 2.01
N SER A 229 2.19 -1.29 0.79
CA SER A 229 2.93 -1.93 -0.29
C SER A 229 4.43 -1.61 -0.21
N SER A 230 5.21 -2.11 -1.16
CA SER A 230 6.64 -1.78 -1.29
C SER A 230 6.90 -0.31 -1.64
N THR A 231 5.88 0.42 -2.15
CA THR A 231 6.03 1.80 -2.66
C THR A 231 5.19 2.82 -1.92
N LYS A 232 4.08 2.40 -1.28
CA LYS A 232 3.09 3.34 -0.73
C LYS A 232 2.28 2.75 0.42
N THR A 233 1.85 3.61 1.34
CA THR A 233 0.80 3.31 2.31
C THR A 233 -0.52 3.92 1.83
N VAL A 234 -1.58 3.12 1.82
CA VAL A 234 -2.93 3.54 1.42
C VAL A 234 -3.96 3.08 2.45
N TYR A 235 -5.11 3.75 2.47
CA TYR A 235 -6.17 3.54 3.44
C TYR A 235 -7.47 3.21 2.73
N SER A 236 -8.25 2.25 3.28
CA SER A 236 -9.62 1.99 2.84
C SER A 236 -10.52 3.20 3.12
N ASN A 237 -11.79 3.12 2.73
CA ASN A 237 -12.83 3.92 3.35
C ASN A 237 -12.84 3.67 4.86
N SER A 238 -13.39 4.63 5.63
CA SER A 238 -13.66 4.46 7.06
C SER A 238 -15.05 3.91 7.27
N VAL A 239 -15.24 3.15 8.36
CA VAL A 239 -16.53 2.71 8.88
C VAL A 239 -16.75 3.30 10.28
N TRP A 240 -18.00 3.59 10.59
CA TRP A 240 -18.42 4.20 11.84
C TRP A 240 -19.22 3.23 12.70
N VAL A 241 -18.76 2.94 13.89
CA VAL A 241 -19.51 2.22 14.91
C VAL A 241 -19.99 3.24 15.94
N GLU A 242 -21.27 3.55 15.88
CA GLU A 242 -21.92 4.52 16.76
C GLU A 242 -22.42 3.84 18.03
N THR A 243 -22.04 4.35 19.20
CA THR A 243 -22.63 3.92 20.47
C THR A 243 -23.82 4.80 20.80
N VAL A 244 -24.99 4.20 21.00
CA VAL A 244 -26.24 4.88 21.32
C VAL A 244 -26.74 4.36 22.67
N ALA A 245 -26.77 5.22 23.67
CA ALA A 245 -27.26 4.85 24.98
C ALA A 245 -28.78 4.57 24.95
N THR A 246 -29.20 3.49 25.56
CA THR A 246 -30.63 3.21 25.78
C THR A 246 -31.22 4.26 26.71
N THR A 247 -32.36 4.85 26.31
CA THR A 247 -33.17 5.72 27.17
C THR A 247 -34.46 5.00 27.54
N PRO A 248 -34.94 5.14 28.78
CA PRO A 248 -36.09 4.34 29.27
C PRO A 248 -37.44 4.84 28.79
N GLY A 249 -37.49 6.02 28.12
CA GLY A 249 -38.74 6.72 27.90
C GLY A 249 -39.34 7.29 29.20
N SER A 250 -40.60 7.67 29.18
CA SER A 250 -41.27 8.29 30.31
C SER A 250 -42.69 7.72 30.55
N ILE A 251 -43.15 7.87 31.78
CA ILE A 251 -44.49 7.47 32.23
C ILE A 251 -45.18 8.65 32.88
N ASP A 252 -46.53 8.59 32.92
CA ASP A 252 -47.39 9.48 33.69
C ASP A 252 -48.35 8.66 34.56
N GLY A 253 -48.96 9.29 35.57
CA GLY A 253 -49.90 8.64 36.48
C GLY A 253 -49.83 9.12 37.90
N ASN A 254 -49.26 10.30 38.15
CA ASN A 254 -49.35 10.95 39.46
C ASN A 254 -50.84 11.18 39.77
N GLN A 255 -51.28 10.71 40.91
CA GLN A 255 -52.67 10.82 41.33
C GLN A 255 -52.82 10.69 42.86
N THR A 256 -53.98 11.17 43.36
CA THR A 256 -54.39 10.98 44.76
C THR A 256 -55.65 10.14 44.75
N ILE A 257 -55.70 9.14 45.59
CA ILE A 257 -56.80 8.19 45.71
C ILE A 257 -57.14 7.98 47.18
N GLU A 258 -58.37 7.52 47.46
CA GLU A 258 -58.73 7.06 48.79
C GLU A 258 -58.16 5.66 49.07
N ILE A 259 -57.94 5.36 50.36
CA ILE A 259 -57.44 4.06 50.80
C ILE A 259 -58.31 2.92 50.21
N SER A 260 -57.63 1.81 49.80
CA SER A 260 -58.27 0.61 49.22
C SER A 260 -58.97 0.85 47.87
N THR A 261 -58.72 2.00 47.21
CA THR A 261 -59.19 2.24 45.86
C THR A 261 -58.15 1.82 44.80
N GLN A 262 -58.61 1.41 43.64
CA GLN A 262 -57.76 1.11 42.50
C GLN A 262 -57.31 2.42 41.79
N PRO A 263 -56.04 2.67 41.61
CA PRO A 263 -55.55 3.81 40.83
C PRO A 263 -55.99 3.75 39.37
N ARG A 264 -55.94 4.88 38.69
CA ARG A 264 -56.02 4.90 37.23
C ARG A 264 -54.73 4.31 36.65
N LEU A 265 -54.79 3.88 35.38
CA LEU A 265 -53.67 3.35 34.62
C LEU A 265 -52.46 4.29 34.67
N LEU A 266 -51.29 3.75 35.01
CA LEU A 266 -50.01 4.43 34.83
C LEU A 266 -49.66 4.33 33.35
N GLN A 267 -49.67 5.47 32.67
CA GLN A 267 -49.59 5.52 31.20
C GLN A 267 -48.17 5.64 30.70
N ASN A 268 -47.94 4.99 29.56
CA ASN A 268 -46.74 5.29 28.76
C ASN A 268 -46.90 6.67 28.11
N VAL A 269 -45.95 7.56 28.31
CA VAL A 269 -45.86 8.87 27.61
C VAL A 269 -44.90 8.77 26.43
N SER A 270 -43.71 8.17 26.63
CA SER A 270 -42.78 7.87 25.56
C SER A 270 -42.17 6.48 25.75
N LEU A 271 -41.98 5.77 24.64
CA LEU A 271 -41.30 4.47 24.63
C LEU A 271 -39.83 4.60 24.89
N ALA A 272 -39.19 3.50 25.28
CA ALA A 272 -37.75 3.42 25.31
C ALA A 272 -37.19 3.63 23.89
N ASN A 273 -36.05 4.35 23.81
CA ASN A 273 -35.25 4.41 22.59
C ASN A 273 -34.00 3.56 22.80
N THR A 274 -33.86 2.50 21.99
CA THR A 274 -32.71 1.58 22.07
C THR A 274 -32.37 1.08 20.68
N VAL A 275 -31.11 0.78 20.49
CA VAL A 275 -30.55 0.12 19.27
C VAL A 275 -30.37 -1.39 19.48
N ALA A 276 -30.64 -1.90 20.67
CA ALA A 276 -30.60 -3.34 20.95
C ALA A 276 -31.72 -4.06 20.15
N ALA A 277 -31.35 -5.20 19.55
CA ALA A 277 -32.28 -6.02 18.79
C ALA A 277 -33.44 -6.55 19.65
N THR A 278 -33.24 -6.69 20.94
CA THR A 278 -34.24 -7.16 21.91
C THR A 278 -34.21 -6.30 23.16
N HIS A 279 -35.40 -5.97 23.66
CA HIS A 279 -35.59 -5.34 24.96
C HIS A 279 -36.87 -5.82 25.58
N SER A 280 -36.99 -5.67 26.89
CA SER A 280 -38.20 -5.99 27.65
C SER A 280 -38.51 -4.91 28.68
N TYR A 281 -39.80 -4.73 28.96
CA TYR A 281 -40.27 -3.84 30.03
C TYR A 281 -40.56 -4.65 31.29
N PHE A 282 -40.45 -3.98 32.44
CA PHE A 282 -40.90 -4.44 33.72
C PHE A 282 -41.27 -3.24 34.61
N TRP A 283 -42.08 -3.46 35.59
CA TRP A 283 -42.49 -2.42 36.56
C TRP A 283 -41.97 -2.74 37.93
N GLN A 284 -41.68 -1.67 38.66
CA GLN A 284 -41.28 -1.74 40.06
C GLN A 284 -42.18 -0.80 40.88
N SER A 285 -42.41 -1.20 42.14
CA SER A 285 -43.07 -0.38 43.15
C SER A 285 -42.16 -0.20 44.39
N ALA A 286 -42.38 0.88 45.11
CA ALA A 286 -41.64 1.19 46.35
C ALA A 286 -42.52 2.02 47.30
N PRO A 287 -42.27 1.95 48.62
CA PRO A 287 -42.97 2.78 49.59
C PRO A 287 -42.45 4.23 49.63
N ALA A 288 -41.29 4.50 49.04
CA ALA A 288 -40.68 5.83 48.95
C ALA A 288 -40.05 6.03 47.56
N SER A 289 -39.85 7.29 47.12
CA SER A 289 -39.22 7.62 45.86
C SER A 289 -37.77 7.17 45.80
N SER A 290 -37.10 6.96 46.90
CA SER A 290 -35.75 6.43 47.00
C SER A 290 -35.68 4.89 47.02
N GLY A 291 -36.84 4.20 47.12
CA GLY A 291 -36.95 2.73 47.26
C GLY A 291 -37.17 2.30 48.70
N PRO A 292 -36.96 1.04 49.09
CA PRO A 292 -36.44 -0.02 48.21
C PRO A 292 -37.44 -0.43 47.09
N TRP A 293 -36.92 -0.63 45.86
CA TRP A 293 -37.71 -0.98 44.70
C TRP A 293 -37.90 -2.49 44.58
N GLN A 294 -39.16 -2.93 44.42
CA GLN A 294 -39.50 -4.34 44.19
C GLN A 294 -40.12 -4.52 42.80
N THR A 295 -39.66 -5.52 42.07
CA THR A 295 -40.21 -5.87 40.73
C THR A 295 -41.60 -6.47 40.92
N ILE A 296 -42.56 -5.97 40.13
CA ILE A 296 -43.93 -6.43 40.09
C ILE A 296 -44.02 -7.60 39.13
N SER A 297 -44.34 -8.78 39.62
CA SER A 297 -44.42 -10.00 38.82
C SER A 297 -45.52 -9.85 37.74
N GLY A 298 -45.17 -10.24 36.48
CA GLY A 298 -46.11 -10.22 35.34
C GLY A 298 -46.36 -8.82 34.75
N ALA A 299 -45.80 -7.75 35.30
CA ALA A 299 -45.98 -6.40 34.77
C ALA A 299 -44.90 -6.12 33.71
N ALA A 300 -45.15 -6.53 32.45
CA ALA A 300 -44.21 -6.44 31.33
C ALA A 300 -44.66 -5.50 30.19
N GLU A 301 -45.78 -4.82 30.37
CA GLU A 301 -46.33 -3.93 29.35
C GLU A 301 -45.79 -2.50 29.47
N THR A 302 -45.94 -1.69 28.44
CA THR A 302 -45.50 -0.28 28.40
C THR A 302 -46.27 0.61 29.38
N SER A 303 -47.51 0.27 29.73
CA SER A 303 -48.36 0.88 30.75
C SER A 303 -48.68 -0.14 31.84
N TYR A 304 -49.03 0.30 33.05
CA TYR A 304 -49.33 -0.62 34.15
C TYR A 304 -50.56 -0.19 34.93
N GLN A 305 -51.45 -1.15 35.20
CA GLN A 305 -52.65 -0.98 36.02
C GLN A 305 -52.38 -1.51 37.43
N PRO A 306 -52.13 -0.64 38.43
CA PRO A 306 -51.97 -1.11 39.79
C PRO A 306 -53.29 -1.69 40.35
N GLY A 307 -53.18 -2.61 41.28
CA GLY A 307 -54.33 -3.01 42.14
C GLY A 307 -54.71 -1.94 43.15
N ALA A 308 -55.74 -2.23 43.95
CA ALA A 308 -56.12 -1.31 45.08
C ALA A 308 -54.95 -1.10 46.06
N LEU A 309 -54.72 0.14 46.45
CA LEU A 309 -53.59 0.52 47.33
C LEU A 309 -54.05 0.92 48.72
N THR A 310 -53.34 0.47 49.74
CA THR A 310 -53.56 0.81 51.16
C THR A 310 -52.59 1.84 51.69
N ALA A 311 -51.59 2.20 50.96
CA ALA A 311 -50.53 3.19 51.28
C ALA A 311 -50.00 3.88 50.06
N THR A 312 -49.51 5.10 50.25
CA THR A 312 -48.81 5.84 49.17
C THR A 312 -47.69 4.98 48.58
N THR A 313 -47.74 4.83 47.25
CA THR A 313 -46.84 3.94 46.53
C THR A 313 -46.22 4.66 45.32
N TYR A 314 -44.95 4.46 45.14
CA TYR A 314 -44.19 4.97 44.00
C TYR A 314 -43.97 3.87 42.99
N PHE A 315 -44.05 4.22 41.70
CA PHE A 315 -43.89 3.28 40.56
C PHE A 315 -42.87 3.82 39.60
N ARG A 316 -42.13 2.91 38.98
CA ARG A 316 -41.24 3.18 37.81
C ARG A 316 -41.27 2.03 36.84
N ARG A 317 -41.08 2.33 35.57
CA ARG A 317 -40.91 1.32 34.55
C ARG A 317 -39.42 1.11 34.30
N GLY A 318 -38.97 -0.14 34.30
CA GLY A 318 -37.63 -0.53 33.86
C GLY A 318 -37.64 -1.01 32.41
N VAL A 319 -36.54 -0.80 31.72
CA VAL A 319 -36.25 -1.35 30.39
C VAL A 319 -34.93 -2.08 30.47
N THR A 320 -34.94 -3.34 30.11
CA THR A 320 -33.71 -4.19 30.07
C THR A 320 -33.36 -4.54 28.64
N THR A 321 -32.13 -4.33 28.29
CA THR A 321 -31.48 -4.78 27.05
C THR A 321 -30.36 -5.77 27.40
N PRO A 322 -29.71 -6.45 26.42
CA PRO A 322 -28.54 -7.28 26.70
C PRO A 322 -27.39 -6.54 27.39
N GLY A 323 -27.25 -5.22 27.16
CA GLY A 323 -26.12 -4.42 27.66
C GLY A 323 -26.44 -3.60 28.91
N THR A 324 -27.72 -3.28 29.20
CA THR A 324 -28.06 -2.36 30.30
C THR A 324 -29.48 -2.49 30.79
N THR A 325 -29.73 -1.91 31.96
CA THR A 325 -31.10 -1.68 32.51
C THR A 325 -31.21 -0.20 32.89
N VAL A 326 -32.25 0.44 32.39
CA VAL A 326 -32.57 1.86 32.64
C VAL A 326 -33.99 2.03 33.17
N TYR A 327 -34.27 3.12 33.89
CA TYR A 327 -35.55 3.36 34.55
C TYR A 327 -36.14 4.70 34.12
N SER A 328 -37.49 4.72 33.94
CA SER A 328 -38.29 5.93 33.70
C SER A 328 -38.24 6.92 34.88
N ASN A 329 -38.87 8.06 34.67
CA ASN A 329 -39.32 8.89 35.80
C ASN A 329 -40.25 8.08 36.72
N ILE A 330 -40.42 8.59 37.94
CA ILE A 330 -41.23 7.98 38.99
C ILE A 330 -42.66 8.57 38.91
N ALA A 331 -43.68 7.73 38.98
CA ALA A 331 -45.07 8.12 39.24
C ALA A 331 -45.44 7.84 40.69
N CYS A 332 -46.12 8.78 41.33
CA CYS A 332 -46.58 8.67 42.74
C CYS A 332 -48.08 8.55 42.79
N VAL A 333 -48.57 7.49 43.40
CA VAL A 333 -49.99 7.35 43.82
C VAL A 333 -50.10 7.62 45.29
N THR A 334 -50.57 8.81 45.63
CA THR A 334 -50.81 9.22 47.03
C THR A 334 -52.11 8.64 47.53
N VAL A 335 -52.05 7.94 48.65
CA VAL A 335 -53.26 7.39 49.33
C VAL A 335 -53.59 8.32 50.52
N VAL A 336 -54.85 8.76 50.54
CA VAL A 336 -55.40 9.56 51.61
C VAL A 336 -56.48 8.78 52.35
N THR A 337 -56.58 9.01 53.63
CA THR A 337 -57.69 8.51 54.46
C THR A 337 -58.64 9.66 54.73
N THR A 338 -59.91 9.56 54.29
CA THR A 338 -60.93 10.48 54.76
C THR A 338 -61.29 10.08 56.17
N SER A 339 -61.04 10.95 57.12
CA SER A 339 -61.56 10.83 58.47
C SER A 339 -63.08 11.16 58.42
N PRO A 340 -63.97 10.31 59.03
CA PRO A 340 -65.40 10.59 59.08
C PRO A 340 -65.66 11.88 59.87
#